data_3404c30bcd0899a1265d1466d97cb623
#
_entry.id   3404c30bcd0899a1265d1466d97cb623
#
_cell.length_a   1.000
_cell.length_b   1.000
_cell.length_c   1.000
_cell.angle_alpha   90.00
_cell.angle_beta   90.00
_cell.angle_gamma   90.00
#
_symmetry.space_group_name_H-M   'P 1'
#
loop_
_entity.id
_entity.type
_entity.pdbx_description
1 polymer ?
#
loop_
_entity_poly.entity_id
_entity_poly.type
_entity_poly.pdbx_seq_one_letter_code
_entity_poly.pdbx_strand_id
1 'polypeptide(L)'
;WQGPDRRISRFLLWAVDTRELGQQRALLGMLASLAEGEQCAVYAHALLEHEAAAPTGSERRLVTWSHLFDWVAHYIEAFQRHTVAVMPPEEMLLLRGFLGVLATVVRYSPATRDALFSHKAYAPLERLFALYACAVPMDLKAALLRAMAAFATQTGTGASPRILSALWDNLDQSGAIRSVRGEPPRALYELEHIECVHGRYPGTHA
;
A
#
# COMPACT_ATOMS: atom_id res chain seq x y z
N TRP A 1 -18.78 5.52 13.47
CA TRP A 1 -17.72 6.51 13.71
C TRP A 1 -18.28 7.84 14.23
N GLN A 2 -19.47 8.23 13.81
CA GLN A 2 -20.15 9.49 14.21
C GLN A 2 -21.21 9.29 15.30
N GLY A 3 -21.14 8.20 16.02
CA GLY A 3 -22.04 7.97 17.14
C GLY A 3 -21.96 9.09 18.18
N PRO A 4 -23.01 9.29 19.01
CA PRO A 4 -23.09 10.38 19.98
C PRO A 4 -21.90 10.45 20.93
N ASP A 5 -21.23 9.34 21.16
CA ASP A 5 -20.11 9.24 22.12
C ASP A 5 -18.75 9.66 21.56
N ARG A 6 -18.56 9.73 20.23
CA ARG A 6 -17.28 10.04 19.56
C ARG A 6 -16.06 9.28 20.12
N ARG A 7 -16.26 8.18 20.84
CA ARG A 7 -15.18 7.42 21.52
C ARG A 7 -14.21 6.83 20.55
N ILE A 8 -14.72 6.21 19.48
CA ILE A 8 -13.89 5.60 18.43
C ILE A 8 -13.05 6.67 17.75
N SER A 9 -13.64 7.81 17.38
CA SER A 9 -12.91 8.91 16.75
C SER A 9 -11.80 9.46 17.64
N ARG A 10 -12.06 9.62 18.94
CA ARG A 10 -11.03 10.06 19.91
C ARG A 10 -9.93 9.05 20.10
N PHE A 11 -10.28 7.77 20.17
CA PHE A 11 -9.30 6.68 20.26
C PHE A 11 -8.40 6.65 19.01
N LEU A 12 -8.99 6.75 17.80
CA LEU A 12 -8.24 6.75 16.55
C LEU A 12 -7.32 7.96 16.45
N LEU A 13 -7.80 9.16 16.83
CA LEU A 13 -6.97 10.36 16.86
C LEU A 13 -5.78 10.25 17.82
N TRP A 14 -5.96 9.56 18.94
CA TRP A 14 -4.86 9.27 19.87
C TRP A 14 -3.93 8.19 19.31
N ALA A 15 -4.48 7.13 18.71
CA ALA A 15 -3.71 6.00 18.23
C ALA A 15 -2.79 6.32 17.03
N VAL A 16 -3.14 7.32 16.21
CA VAL A 16 -2.28 7.75 15.07
C VAL A 16 -0.99 8.45 15.50
N ASP A 17 -0.89 8.83 16.76
CA ASP A 17 0.32 9.46 17.32
C ASP A 17 1.29 8.43 17.94
N THR A 18 0.97 7.13 17.88
CA THR A 18 1.85 6.09 18.44
C THR A 18 3.15 5.96 17.66
N ARG A 19 4.26 5.77 18.39
CA ARG A 19 5.60 5.58 17.82
C ARG A 19 6.03 4.11 17.74
N GLU A 20 5.32 3.23 18.40
CA GLU A 20 5.65 1.81 18.45
C GLU A 20 5.13 1.11 17.19
N LEU A 21 6.03 0.47 16.42
CA LEU A 21 5.71 -0.20 15.15
C LEU A 21 4.61 -1.25 15.30
N GLY A 22 4.61 -2.01 16.40
CA GLY A 22 3.57 -2.99 16.70
C GLY A 22 2.19 -2.37 16.85
N GLN A 23 2.10 -1.23 17.53
CA GLN A 23 0.86 -0.48 17.71
C GLN A 23 0.40 0.17 16.42
N GLN A 24 1.32 0.74 15.63
CA GLN A 24 1.02 1.30 14.30
C GLN A 24 0.46 0.22 13.38
N ARG A 25 1.07 -0.97 13.37
CA ARG A 25 0.57 -2.12 12.60
C ARG A 25 -0.83 -2.54 13.04
N ALA A 26 -1.07 -2.64 14.34
CA ALA A 26 -2.38 -2.98 14.88
C ALA A 26 -3.44 -1.94 14.50
N LEU A 27 -3.09 -0.65 14.59
CA LEU A 27 -3.92 0.46 14.15
C LEU A 27 -4.28 0.34 12.67
N LEU A 28 -3.30 0.12 11.79
CA LEU A 28 -3.53 -0.03 10.35
C LEU A 28 -4.43 -1.24 10.05
N GLY A 29 -4.22 -2.37 10.72
CA GLY A 29 -5.10 -3.54 10.61
C GLY A 29 -6.54 -3.24 11.02
N MET A 30 -6.71 -2.54 12.14
CA MET A 30 -8.03 -2.10 12.60
C MET A 30 -8.67 -1.10 11.63
N LEU A 31 -7.92 -0.12 11.13
CA LEU A 31 -8.42 0.84 10.14
C LEU A 31 -8.84 0.17 8.85
N ALA A 32 -8.08 -0.82 8.37
CA ALA A 32 -8.45 -1.59 7.18
C ALA A 32 -9.80 -2.30 7.37
N SER A 33 -10.04 -2.90 8.54
CA SER A 33 -11.31 -3.56 8.85
C SER A 33 -12.46 -2.57 9.05
N LEU A 34 -12.20 -1.41 9.66
CA LEU A 34 -13.22 -0.39 9.90
C LEU A 34 -13.56 0.42 8.64
N ALA A 35 -12.69 0.45 7.64
CA ALA A 35 -12.88 1.19 6.40
C ALA A 35 -13.78 0.48 5.38
N GLU A 36 -14.33 -0.69 5.70
CA GLU A 36 -15.29 -1.38 4.86
C GLU A 36 -16.59 -0.57 4.73
N GLY A 37 -16.95 -0.24 3.49
CA GLY A 37 -18.09 0.61 3.15
C GLY A 37 -17.70 2.06 2.85
N GLU A 38 -18.46 2.69 1.95
CA GLU A 38 -18.11 3.99 1.35
C GLU A 38 -17.85 5.09 2.38
N GLN A 39 -18.78 5.29 3.31
CA GLN A 39 -18.63 6.34 4.34
C GLN A 39 -17.44 6.05 5.27
N CYS A 40 -17.24 4.79 5.65
CA CYS A 40 -16.13 4.40 6.51
C CYS A 40 -14.78 4.61 5.82
N ALA A 41 -14.69 4.31 4.52
CA ALA A 41 -13.50 4.54 3.71
C ALA A 41 -13.15 6.04 3.63
N VAL A 42 -14.15 6.91 3.43
CA VAL A 42 -13.97 8.37 3.45
C VAL A 42 -13.43 8.85 4.81
N TYR A 43 -13.96 8.31 5.91
CA TYR A 43 -13.45 8.67 7.24
C TYR A 43 -12.03 8.19 7.50
N ALA A 44 -11.71 6.96 7.10
CA ALA A 44 -10.37 6.44 7.24
C ALA A 44 -9.36 7.26 6.41
N HIS A 45 -9.75 7.65 5.19
CA HIS A 45 -8.96 8.53 4.35
C HIS A 45 -8.71 9.89 5.03
N ALA A 46 -9.78 10.56 5.46
CA ALA A 46 -9.68 11.87 6.12
C ALA A 46 -8.83 11.82 7.41
N LEU A 47 -8.91 10.73 8.17
CA LEU A 47 -8.08 10.54 9.36
C LEU A 47 -6.59 10.51 9.03
N LEU A 48 -6.21 9.84 7.92
CA LEU A 48 -4.83 9.70 7.49
C LEU A 48 -4.33 10.91 6.67
N GLU A 49 -5.24 11.69 6.08
CA GLU A 49 -4.91 12.90 5.33
C GLU A 49 -4.66 14.10 6.25
N HIS A 50 -5.23 14.05 7.46
CA HIS A 50 -5.11 15.15 8.40
C HIS A 50 -3.66 15.28 8.90
N GLU A 51 -2.84 16.02 8.15
CA GLU A 51 -1.73 16.75 8.74
C GLU A 51 -2.35 17.77 9.68
N ALA A 52 -2.58 17.40 10.93
CA ALA A 52 -2.98 18.38 11.90
C ALA A 52 -1.95 19.49 11.82
N ALA A 53 -2.41 20.72 11.54
CA ALA A 53 -1.66 21.90 11.88
C ALA A 53 -1.29 21.73 13.36
N ALA A 54 -0.11 21.17 13.60
CA ALA A 54 0.36 20.91 14.94
C ALA A 54 0.40 22.27 15.62
N PRO A 55 -0.30 22.47 16.73
CA PRO A 55 -0.07 23.63 17.55
C PRO A 55 1.45 23.63 17.82
N THR A 56 2.08 24.77 17.60
CA THR A 56 3.52 25.00 17.76
C THR A 56 4.06 24.22 18.96
N GLY A 57 4.79 23.11 18.70
CA GLY A 57 5.37 22.25 19.73
C GLY A 57 4.87 20.80 19.79
N SER A 58 3.85 20.41 19.06
CA SER A 58 3.34 19.05 18.99
C SER A 58 4.08 18.26 17.91
N GLU A 59 4.56 17.08 18.26
CA GLU A 59 5.25 16.18 17.37
C GLU A 59 4.36 15.76 16.20
N ARG A 60 4.93 15.69 15.00
CA ARG A 60 4.28 15.32 13.74
C ARG A 60 3.62 13.94 13.88
N ARG A 61 2.37 13.80 13.47
CA ARG A 61 1.69 12.51 13.39
C ARG A 61 2.48 11.54 12.50
N LEU A 62 2.66 10.32 13.00
CA LEU A 62 3.48 9.32 12.31
C LEU A 62 2.66 8.48 11.32
N VAL A 63 1.35 8.34 11.54
CA VAL A 63 0.47 7.54 10.67
C VAL A 63 -0.38 8.46 9.82
N THR A 64 0.19 8.94 8.71
CA THR A 64 -0.48 9.78 7.70
C THR A 64 -0.17 9.25 6.31
N TRP A 65 -0.98 9.60 5.31
CA TRP A 65 -0.69 9.26 3.90
C TRP A 65 0.67 9.78 3.46
N SER A 66 1.00 11.03 3.77
CA SER A 66 2.30 11.63 3.45
C SER A 66 3.44 10.77 3.98
N HIS A 67 3.44 10.49 5.29
CA HIS A 67 4.50 9.70 5.91
C HIS A 67 4.62 8.29 5.31
N LEU A 68 3.50 7.64 5.06
CA LEU A 68 3.48 6.28 4.51
C LEU A 68 3.98 6.24 3.06
N PHE A 69 3.61 7.21 2.22
CA PHE A 69 4.14 7.32 0.85
C PHE A 69 5.59 7.77 0.80
N ASP A 70 6.04 8.63 1.71
CA ASP A 70 7.44 9.01 1.83
C ASP A 70 8.30 7.82 2.25
N TRP A 71 7.75 6.96 3.09
CA TRP A 71 8.43 5.72 3.49
C TRP A 71 8.54 4.72 2.33
N VAL A 72 7.49 4.57 1.53
CA VAL A 72 7.56 3.80 0.27
C VAL A 72 8.65 4.36 -0.65
N ALA A 73 8.71 5.68 -0.82
CA ALA A 73 9.73 6.34 -1.64
C ALA A 73 11.15 6.09 -1.11
N HIS A 74 11.33 6.17 0.21
CA HIS A 74 12.60 5.86 0.87
C HIS A 74 13.09 4.43 0.54
N TYR A 75 12.21 3.43 0.61
CA TYR A 75 12.58 2.07 0.26
C TYR A 75 12.90 1.89 -1.23
N ILE A 76 12.15 2.51 -2.12
CA ILE A 76 12.46 2.49 -3.55
C ILE A 76 13.87 3.01 -3.79
N GLU A 77 14.22 4.17 -3.22
CA GLU A 77 15.57 4.74 -3.35
C GLU A 77 16.64 3.85 -2.72
N ALA A 78 16.38 3.29 -1.55
CA ALA A 78 17.32 2.45 -0.85
C ALA A 78 17.63 1.15 -1.63
N PHE A 79 16.62 0.52 -2.23
CA PHE A 79 16.81 -0.64 -3.10
C PHE A 79 17.52 -0.28 -4.41
N GLN A 80 17.16 0.85 -5.03
CA GLN A 80 17.80 1.30 -6.27
C GLN A 80 19.28 1.65 -6.07
N ARG A 81 19.63 2.21 -4.93
CA ARG A 81 21.02 2.54 -4.56
C ARG A 81 21.79 1.35 -3.97
N HIS A 82 21.17 0.19 -3.84
CA HIS A 82 21.75 -0.99 -3.17
C HIS A 82 22.22 -0.71 -1.73
N THR A 83 21.64 0.28 -1.05
CA THR A 83 21.97 0.60 0.34
C THR A 83 21.26 -0.29 1.34
N VAL A 84 20.15 -0.93 0.94
CA VAL A 84 19.40 -1.91 1.73
C VAL A 84 19.29 -3.19 0.93
N ALA A 85 19.80 -4.28 1.48
CA ALA A 85 19.70 -5.62 0.88
C ALA A 85 18.42 -6.34 1.31
N VAL A 86 17.95 -6.08 2.54
CA VAL A 86 16.79 -6.76 3.13
C VAL A 86 15.98 -5.76 3.97
N MET A 87 14.67 -5.73 3.75
CA MET A 87 13.75 -4.93 4.57
C MET A 87 13.56 -5.59 5.95
N PRO A 88 13.63 -4.84 7.07
CA PRO A 88 13.35 -5.37 8.39
C PRO A 88 11.94 -5.99 8.46
N PRO A 89 11.76 -7.16 9.10
CA PRO A 89 10.45 -7.85 9.13
C PRO A 89 9.31 -6.99 9.72
N GLU A 90 9.61 -6.20 10.76
CA GLU A 90 8.60 -5.35 11.41
C GLU A 90 8.12 -4.24 10.49
N GLU A 91 9.03 -3.63 9.74
CA GLU A 91 8.73 -2.59 8.77
C GLU A 91 7.97 -3.15 7.57
N MET A 92 8.33 -4.36 7.12
CA MET A 92 7.57 -5.07 6.10
C MET A 92 6.12 -5.32 6.53
N LEU A 93 5.91 -5.73 7.78
CA LEU A 93 4.58 -5.98 8.32
C LEU A 93 3.77 -4.67 8.45
N LEU A 94 4.42 -3.58 8.82
CA LEU A 94 3.78 -2.27 8.88
C LEU A 94 3.37 -1.79 7.47
N LEU A 95 4.26 -1.92 6.49
CA LEU A 95 3.98 -1.57 5.10
C LEU A 95 2.83 -2.41 4.51
N ARG A 96 2.76 -3.70 4.86
CA ARG A 96 1.61 -4.55 4.49
C ARG A 96 0.31 -4.06 5.12
N GLY A 97 0.35 -3.62 6.37
CA GLY A 97 -0.80 -3.01 7.05
C GLY A 97 -1.27 -1.74 6.33
N PHE A 98 -0.34 -0.87 5.95
CA PHE A 98 -0.63 0.32 5.16
C PHE A 98 -1.27 -0.03 3.80
N LEU A 99 -0.68 -0.97 3.05
CA LEU A 99 -1.23 -1.41 1.77
C LEU A 99 -2.64 -2.01 1.94
N GLY A 100 -2.92 -2.66 3.05
CA GLY A 100 -4.25 -3.14 3.42
C GLY A 100 -5.26 -2.00 3.57
N VAL A 101 -4.91 -0.96 4.32
CA VAL A 101 -5.77 0.24 4.46
C VAL A 101 -5.98 0.92 3.10
N LEU A 102 -4.91 1.13 2.35
CA LEU A 102 -4.98 1.73 1.02
C LEU A 102 -5.93 0.94 0.11
N ALA A 103 -5.75 -0.39 0.04
CA ALA A 103 -6.60 -1.25 -0.77
C ALA A 103 -8.08 -1.18 -0.36
N THR A 104 -8.37 -1.14 0.94
CA THR A 104 -9.74 -1.05 1.44
C THR A 104 -10.36 0.30 1.11
N VAL A 105 -9.65 1.39 1.40
CA VAL A 105 -10.14 2.75 1.16
C VAL A 105 -10.44 2.99 -0.32
N VAL A 106 -9.53 2.64 -1.23
CA VAL A 106 -9.74 2.85 -2.67
C VAL A 106 -10.79 1.91 -3.27
N ARG A 107 -11.00 0.73 -2.65
CA ARG A 107 -12.03 -0.22 -3.07
C ARG A 107 -13.42 0.30 -2.76
N TYR A 108 -13.64 0.82 -1.56
CA TYR A 108 -14.98 1.15 -1.07
C TYR A 108 -15.40 2.59 -1.34
N SER A 109 -14.46 3.52 -1.61
CA SER A 109 -14.78 4.92 -1.91
C SER A 109 -14.23 5.35 -3.26
N PRO A 110 -15.10 5.46 -4.29
CA PRO A 110 -14.71 6.00 -5.60
C PRO A 110 -14.11 7.41 -5.51
N ALA A 111 -14.71 8.29 -4.71
CA ALA A 111 -14.21 9.66 -4.53
C ALA A 111 -12.80 9.69 -3.93
N THR A 112 -12.55 8.88 -2.91
CA THR A 112 -11.22 8.77 -2.28
C THR A 112 -10.21 8.14 -3.23
N ARG A 113 -10.62 7.13 -4.00
CA ARG A 113 -9.78 6.51 -5.04
C ARG A 113 -9.31 7.55 -6.06
N ASP A 114 -10.22 8.36 -6.57
CA ASP A 114 -9.91 9.40 -7.56
C ASP A 114 -9.04 10.51 -6.94
N ALA A 115 -9.29 10.90 -5.70
CA ALA A 115 -8.48 11.87 -4.96
C ALA A 115 -7.04 11.36 -4.78
N LEU A 116 -6.85 10.16 -4.25
CA LEU A 116 -5.54 9.54 -4.08
C LEU A 116 -4.82 9.36 -5.42
N PHE A 117 -5.51 8.84 -6.44
CA PHE A 117 -4.93 8.66 -7.77
C PHE A 117 -4.44 9.98 -8.38
N SER A 118 -5.19 11.06 -8.17
CA SER A 118 -4.85 12.39 -8.72
C SER A 118 -3.81 13.14 -7.87
N HIS A 119 -3.44 12.62 -6.70
CA HIS A 119 -2.53 13.29 -5.77
C HIS A 119 -1.09 13.19 -6.26
N LYS A 120 -0.58 14.29 -6.84
CA LYS A 120 0.74 14.34 -7.50
C LYS A 120 1.91 14.01 -6.57
N ALA A 121 1.86 14.44 -5.30
CA ALA A 121 2.94 14.18 -4.35
C ALA A 121 2.99 12.71 -3.92
N TYR A 122 1.85 12.03 -3.88
CA TYR A 122 1.83 10.61 -3.53
C TYR A 122 2.15 9.70 -4.71
N ALA A 123 1.70 10.04 -5.92
CA ALA A 123 1.87 9.26 -7.14
C ALA A 123 1.69 7.74 -6.88
N PRO A 124 0.53 7.31 -6.33
CA PRO A 124 0.42 6.01 -5.67
C PRO A 124 0.72 4.84 -6.61
N LEU A 125 0.18 4.82 -7.83
CA LEU A 125 0.41 3.72 -8.75
C LEU A 125 1.88 3.63 -9.16
N GLU A 126 2.50 4.74 -9.51
CA GLU A 126 3.90 4.80 -9.91
C GLU A 126 4.82 4.27 -8.80
N ARG A 127 4.60 4.70 -7.55
CA ARG A 127 5.38 4.24 -6.40
C ARG A 127 5.13 2.77 -6.07
N LEU A 128 3.88 2.30 -6.15
CA LEU A 128 3.57 0.89 -5.91
C LEU A 128 4.22 -0.02 -6.96
N PHE A 129 4.18 0.34 -8.23
CA PHE A 129 4.87 -0.40 -9.30
C PHE A 129 6.39 -0.33 -9.16
N ALA A 130 6.94 0.83 -8.80
CA ALA A 130 8.38 0.97 -8.58
C ALA A 130 8.86 0.10 -7.41
N LEU A 131 8.12 0.04 -6.30
CA LEU A 131 8.45 -0.84 -5.18
C LEU A 131 8.27 -2.32 -5.55
N TYR A 132 7.24 -2.65 -6.33
CA TYR A 132 7.02 -4.02 -6.83
C TYR A 132 8.19 -4.51 -7.70
N ALA A 133 8.81 -3.63 -8.49
CA ALA A 133 9.98 -3.95 -9.30
C ALA A 133 11.28 -4.13 -8.48
N CYS A 134 11.29 -3.73 -7.21
CA CYS A 134 12.42 -3.94 -6.31
C CYS A 134 12.49 -5.39 -5.80
N ALA A 135 13.66 -5.77 -5.25
CA ALA A 135 13.91 -7.07 -4.62
C ALA A 135 13.23 -7.16 -3.23
N VAL A 136 11.92 -7.02 -3.19
CA VAL A 136 11.13 -7.12 -1.95
C VAL A 136 10.53 -8.52 -1.78
N PRO A 137 10.26 -8.97 -0.53
CA PRO A 137 9.69 -10.29 -0.25
C PRO A 137 8.35 -10.53 -0.96
N MET A 138 8.07 -11.79 -1.32
CA MET A 138 6.87 -12.19 -2.07
C MET A 138 5.56 -11.80 -1.38
N ASP A 139 5.52 -11.87 -0.06
CA ASP A 139 4.36 -11.44 0.73
C ASP A 139 4.05 -9.97 0.54
N LEU A 140 5.09 -9.13 0.43
CA LEU A 140 4.94 -7.71 0.16
C LEU A 140 4.53 -7.48 -1.31
N LYS A 141 5.09 -8.22 -2.26
CA LYS A 141 4.65 -8.19 -3.68
C LYS A 141 3.17 -8.54 -3.80
N ALA A 142 2.71 -9.56 -3.10
CA ALA A 142 1.30 -9.92 -3.07
C ALA A 142 0.41 -8.80 -2.49
N ALA A 143 0.87 -8.11 -1.45
CA ALA A 143 0.14 -6.97 -0.87
C ALA A 143 0.12 -5.77 -1.84
N LEU A 144 1.22 -5.48 -2.52
CA LEU A 144 1.31 -4.45 -3.56
C LEU A 144 0.33 -4.72 -4.71
N LEU A 145 0.31 -5.96 -5.23
CA LEU A 145 -0.64 -6.35 -6.28
C LEU A 145 -2.09 -6.19 -5.84
N ARG A 146 -2.42 -6.57 -4.59
CA ARG A 146 -3.78 -6.37 -4.05
C ARG A 146 -4.14 -4.88 -3.97
N ALA A 147 -3.21 -4.04 -3.54
CA ALA A 147 -3.44 -2.60 -3.45
C ALA A 147 -3.63 -1.99 -4.85
N MET A 148 -2.80 -2.34 -5.82
CA MET A 148 -2.96 -1.90 -7.21
C MET A 148 -4.27 -2.40 -7.83
N ALA A 149 -4.63 -3.66 -7.64
CA ALA A 149 -5.88 -4.23 -8.11
C ALA A 149 -7.12 -3.55 -7.50
N ALA A 150 -7.01 -3.04 -6.27
CA ALA A 150 -8.10 -2.31 -5.63
C ALA A 150 -8.45 -1.01 -6.36
N PHE A 151 -7.50 -0.35 -7.03
CA PHE A 151 -7.77 0.81 -7.88
C PHE A 151 -8.62 0.46 -9.11
N ALA A 152 -8.53 -0.78 -9.61
CA ALA A 152 -9.33 -1.27 -10.73
C ALA A 152 -10.73 -1.77 -10.33
N THR A 153 -11.04 -1.82 -9.02
CA THR A 153 -12.30 -2.40 -8.53
C THR A 153 -13.50 -1.58 -9.02
N GLN A 154 -14.46 -2.27 -9.60
CA GLN A 154 -15.72 -1.69 -10.05
C GLN A 154 -16.75 -1.75 -8.89
N THR A 155 -16.72 -0.77 -8.00
CA THR A 155 -17.78 -0.54 -7.02
C THR A 155 -18.55 0.72 -7.38
N GLY A 156 -19.86 0.63 -7.46
CA GLY A 156 -20.69 1.77 -7.87
C GLY A 156 -20.53 2.11 -9.36
N THR A 157 -20.01 3.29 -9.66
CA THR A 157 -19.82 3.80 -11.04
C THR A 157 -18.66 3.15 -11.80
N GLY A 158 -17.95 2.20 -11.19
CA GLY A 158 -16.77 1.56 -11.80
C GLY A 158 -15.48 2.36 -11.59
N ALA A 159 -14.35 1.76 -11.99
CA ALA A 159 -13.07 2.48 -12.03
C ALA A 159 -13.07 3.43 -13.22
N SER A 160 -12.55 4.64 -13.01
CA SER A 160 -12.37 5.61 -14.08
C SER A 160 -11.51 5.02 -15.20
N PRO A 161 -11.89 5.17 -16.50
CA PRO A 161 -11.06 4.74 -17.63
C PRO A 161 -9.62 5.25 -17.54
N ARG A 162 -9.42 6.44 -16.96
CA ARG A 162 -8.11 7.04 -16.74
C ARG A 162 -7.26 6.21 -15.74
N ILE A 163 -7.87 5.70 -14.67
CA ILE A 163 -7.18 4.85 -13.70
C ILE A 163 -6.82 3.51 -14.34
N LEU A 164 -7.74 2.92 -15.10
CA LEU A 164 -7.50 1.65 -15.80
C LEU A 164 -6.40 1.77 -16.85
N SER A 165 -6.38 2.86 -17.63
CA SER A 165 -5.30 3.13 -18.59
C SER A 165 -3.97 3.27 -17.87
N ALA A 166 -3.91 4.08 -16.80
CA ALA A 166 -2.67 4.26 -16.03
C ALA A 166 -2.17 2.96 -15.38
N LEU A 167 -3.08 2.11 -14.88
CA LEU A 167 -2.72 0.78 -14.36
C LEU A 167 -2.11 -0.09 -15.46
N TRP A 168 -2.74 -0.10 -16.64
CA TRP A 168 -2.26 -0.87 -17.77
C TRP A 168 -0.90 -0.39 -18.26
N ASP A 169 -0.74 0.93 -18.43
CA ASP A 169 0.51 1.53 -18.87
C ASP A 169 1.66 1.23 -17.89
N ASN A 170 1.41 1.35 -16.58
CA ASN A 170 2.40 1.00 -15.57
C ASN A 170 2.73 -0.50 -15.55
N LEU A 171 1.72 -1.36 -15.75
CA LEU A 171 1.90 -2.80 -15.80
C LEU A 171 2.77 -3.22 -16.99
N ASP A 172 2.51 -2.64 -18.17
CA ASP A 172 3.28 -2.87 -19.39
C ASP A 172 4.72 -2.35 -19.24
N GLN A 173 4.90 -1.15 -18.71
CA GLN A 173 6.22 -0.54 -18.47
C GLN A 173 7.02 -1.25 -17.38
N SER A 174 6.38 -1.82 -16.36
CA SER A 174 7.06 -2.51 -15.26
C SER A 174 7.76 -3.78 -15.69
N GLY A 175 7.45 -4.31 -16.87
CA GLY A 175 7.95 -5.60 -17.35
C GLY A 175 7.46 -6.79 -16.51
N ALA A 176 6.44 -6.58 -15.65
CA ALA A 176 5.81 -7.64 -14.85
C ALA A 176 5.08 -8.65 -15.74
N ILE A 177 4.58 -8.19 -16.90
CA ILE A 177 3.99 -9.03 -17.94
C ILE A 177 4.90 -8.94 -19.17
N ARG A 178 5.67 -9.95 -19.43
CA ARG A 178 6.35 -10.10 -20.72
C ARG A 178 5.76 -11.28 -21.49
N SER A 179 5.31 -11.02 -22.69
CA SER A 179 4.99 -12.09 -23.63
C SER A 179 6.28 -12.79 -24.08
N VAL A 180 6.28 -14.05 -24.00
CA VAL A 180 7.08 -15.21 -24.43
C VAL A 180 8.39 -15.03 -25.26
N ARG A 181 8.87 -13.86 -25.61
CA ARG A 181 10.07 -13.67 -26.45
C ARG A 181 11.22 -12.86 -25.83
N GLY A 182 11.34 -12.83 -24.55
CA GLY A 182 12.42 -12.09 -23.89
C GLY A 182 12.82 -12.71 -22.57
N GLU A 183 13.90 -12.22 -21.97
CA GLU A 183 14.29 -12.60 -20.63
C GLU A 183 13.12 -12.52 -19.67
N PRO A 184 12.95 -13.50 -18.77
CA PRO A 184 11.90 -13.47 -17.77
C PRO A 184 12.00 -12.19 -16.93
N PRO A 185 10.88 -11.58 -16.52
CA PRO A 185 10.91 -10.41 -15.66
C PRO A 185 11.67 -10.72 -14.36
N ARG A 186 12.37 -9.74 -13.81
CA ARG A 186 13.15 -9.89 -12.56
C ARG A 186 12.35 -10.56 -11.44
N ALA A 187 11.03 -10.30 -11.38
CA ALA A 187 10.13 -10.94 -10.43
C ALA A 187 10.07 -12.48 -10.54
N LEU A 188 10.30 -13.06 -11.74
CA LEU A 188 10.35 -14.50 -11.93
C LEU A 188 11.68 -15.10 -11.53
N TYR A 189 12.80 -14.39 -11.72
CA TYR A 189 14.11 -14.83 -11.21
C TYR A 189 14.11 -14.98 -9.68
N GLU A 190 13.41 -14.08 -8.98
CA GLU A 190 13.29 -14.17 -7.52
C GLU A 190 12.42 -15.36 -7.08
N LEU A 191 11.39 -15.72 -7.87
CA LEU A 191 10.60 -16.93 -7.65
C LEU A 191 11.43 -18.19 -7.83
N GLU A 192 12.25 -18.27 -8.89
CA GLU A 192 13.18 -19.38 -9.12
C GLU A 192 14.21 -19.48 -7.99
N HIS A 193 14.70 -18.37 -7.48
CA HIS A 193 15.63 -18.35 -6.36
C HIS A 193 14.99 -18.86 -5.05
N ILE A 194 13.71 -18.55 -4.81
CA ILE A 194 12.96 -19.07 -3.66
C ILE A 194 12.75 -20.59 -3.79
N GLU A 195 12.52 -21.09 -5.00
CA GLU A 195 12.43 -22.53 -5.27
C GLU A 195 13.72 -23.27 -4.95
N CYS A 196 14.86 -22.71 -5.35
CA CYS A 196 16.18 -23.27 -5.05
C CYS A 196 16.48 -23.36 -3.55
N VAL A 197 15.95 -22.44 -2.75
CA VAL A 197 16.16 -22.41 -1.29
C VAL A 197 15.24 -23.39 -0.57
N HIS A 198 14.04 -23.67 -1.07
CA HIS A 198 13.03 -24.51 -0.39
C HIS A 198 12.75 -25.86 -1.06
N GLY A 199 13.28 -26.12 -2.24
CA GLY A 199 13.35 -27.45 -2.86
C GLY A 199 12.05 -28.17 -3.20
N ARG A 200 10.87 -27.53 -3.09
CA ARG A 200 9.59 -28.13 -3.48
C ARG A 200 8.56 -27.10 -3.92
N TYR A 201 8.10 -27.18 -5.15
CA TYR A 201 6.83 -26.60 -5.58
C TYR A 201 5.67 -27.48 -5.14
N PRO A 202 4.62 -26.96 -4.48
CA PRO A 202 3.40 -27.71 -4.30
C PRO A 202 2.69 -27.81 -5.66
N GLY A 203 2.84 -28.94 -6.35
CA GLY A 203 2.12 -29.21 -7.59
C GLY A 203 2.87 -29.97 -8.68
N THR A 204 4.16 -30.19 -8.59
CA THR A 204 4.87 -31.11 -9.48
C THR A 204 4.78 -32.52 -8.95
N HIS A 205 3.74 -33.24 -9.38
CA HIS A 205 3.73 -34.69 -9.34
C HIS A 205 4.58 -35.19 -10.52
N ALA A 206 5.72 -35.84 -10.20
CA ALA A 206 6.42 -36.70 -11.13
C ALA A 206 5.62 -37.98 -11.35
#